data_9cd31199dcf63f90d607dfcc27fdb0a9
#
_entry.id   9cd31199dcf63f90d607dfcc27fdb0a9
#
_cell.length_a   1.000
_cell.length_b   1.000
_cell.length_c   1.000
_cell.angle_alpha   90.00
_cell.angle_beta   90.00
_cell.angle_gamma   90.00
#
_symmetry.space_group_name_H-M   'P 1'
#
loop_
_entity.id
_entity.type
_entity.pdbx_description
1 polymer ?
#
loop_
_entity_poly.entity_id
_entity_poly.type
_entity_poly.pdbx_seq_one_letter_code
_entity_poly.pdbx_strand_id
1 'polypeptide(L)'
;PAQWASERPASLMRAAQFKVPGPKDLKPASCVFFYFGPGGAGGAEANVKRWLGQFAPAPKVKSDVKSEKIGGVGVTHLIARGTYLDGPPFGGAKIPRKDYAMRGVIIMAPRGAIFIKMTGPNAVVEGAEKALTAMVQGALKK
;
A
#
# COMPACT_ATOMS: atom_id res chain seq x y z
N PRO A 1 -6.83 -10.82 -5.70
CA PRO A 1 -6.45 -11.67 -6.84
C PRO A 1 -6.07 -13.08 -6.39
N ALA A 2 -6.44 -14.06 -7.19
CA ALA A 2 -6.29 -15.46 -6.85
C ALA A 2 -4.83 -15.92 -6.66
N GLN A 3 -3.89 -15.27 -7.34
CA GLN A 3 -2.46 -15.58 -7.25
C GLN A 3 -1.81 -15.07 -5.96
N TRP A 4 -2.46 -14.17 -5.26
CA TRP A 4 -1.89 -13.62 -4.03
C TRP A 4 -2.16 -14.57 -2.87
N ALA A 5 -1.13 -14.92 -2.12
CA ALA A 5 -1.26 -15.80 -0.98
C ALA A 5 -1.67 -15.03 0.27
N SER A 6 -2.75 -15.45 0.90
CA SER A 6 -3.15 -14.88 2.18
C SER A 6 -2.16 -15.29 3.27
N GLU A 7 -1.80 -14.34 4.11
CA GLU A 7 -0.90 -14.57 5.24
C GLU A 7 -1.58 -14.15 6.54
N ARG A 8 -1.09 -14.69 7.64
CA ARG A 8 -1.49 -14.20 8.95
C ARG A 8 -0.93 -12.78 9.12
N PRO A 9 -1.78 -11.79 9.46
CA PRO A 9 -1.29 -10.43 9.64
C PRO A 9 -0.18 -10.34 10.71
N ALA A 10 0.86 -9.59 10.39
CA ALA A 10 2.01 -9.43 11.28
C ALA A 10 1.71 -8.56 12.50
N SER A 11 0.60 -7.83 12.52
CA SER A 11 0.16 -7.03 13.66
C SER A 11 -1.35 -6.99 13.73
N LEU A 12 -1.88 -6.67 14.92
CA LEU A 12 -3.32 -6.54 15.16
C LEU A 12 -3.93 -5.34 14.44
N MET A 13 -3.11 -4.39 14.00
CA MET A 13 -3.57 -3.21 13.25
C MET A 13 -3.92 -3.53 11.81
N ARG A 14 -3.49 -4.67 11.30
CA ARG A 14 -3.72 -5.09 9.91
C ARG A 14 -4.97 -5.95 9.82
N ALA A 15 -5.92 -5.55 8.96
CA ALA A 15 -7.15 -6.33 8.74
C ALA A 15 -6.89 -7.56 7.88
N ALA A 16 -5.96 -7.47 6.93
CA ALA A 16 -5.57 -8.59 6.06
C ALA A 16 -4.18 -8.36 5.53
N GLN A 17 -3.52 -9.43 5.15
CA GLN A 17 -2.17 -9.37 4.59
C GLN A 17 -2.01 -10.45 3.53
N PHE A 18 -1.38 -10.09 2.41
CA PHE A 18 -1.15 -10.98 1.29
C PHE A 18 0.30 -10.91 0.82
N LYS A 19 0.81 -12.05 0.40
CA LYS A 19 2.08 -12.13 -0.30
C LYS A 19 1.81 -12.07 -1.81
N VAL A 20 2.43 -11.14 -2.48
CA VAL A 20 2.26 -10.91 -3.93
C VAL A 20 3.48 -11.47 -4.64
N PRO A 21 3.32 -12.58 -5.40
CA PRO A 21 4.47 -13.22 -6.04
C PRO A 21 5.03 -12.38 -7.18
N GLY A 22 6.32 -12.54 -7.42
CA GLY A 22 7.02 -11.91 -8.52
C GLY A 22 8.00 -12.88 -9.18
N PRO A 23 8.91 -12.38 -10.02
CA PRO A 23 9.96 -13.22 -10.61
C PRO A 23 10.75 -13.96 -9.54
N LYS A 24 11.28 -15.15 -9.91
CA LYS A 24 11.93 -16.07 -8.96
C LYS A 24 13.10 -15.45 -8.16
N ASP A 25 13.83 -14.55 -8.76
CA ASP A 25 15.00 -13.91 -8.15
C ASP A 25 14.68 -12.65 -7.35
N LEU A 26 13.41 -12.28 -7.26
CA LEU A 26 12.97 -11.12 -6.48
C LEU A 26 12.11 -11.56 -5.31
N LYS A 27 12.24 -10.82 -4.20
CA LYS A 27 11.37 -11.05 -3.05
C LYS A 27 9.93 -10.71 -3.42
N PRO A 28 8.95 -11.45 -2.88
CA PRO A 28 7.55 -11.08 -3.10
C PRO A 28 7.24 -9.73 -2.47
N ALA A 29 6.26 -9.04 -3.02
CA ALA A 29 5.72 -7.82 -2.40
C ALA A 29 4.74 -8.20 -1.30
N SER A 30 4.54 -7.28 -0.37
CA SER A 30 3.53 -7.40 0.68
C SER A 30 2.37 -6.46 0.36
N CYS A 31 1.15 -6.97 0.45
CA CYS A 31 -0.05 -6.15 0.30
C CYS A 31 -0.86 -6.24 1.59
N VAL A 32 -1.02 -5.12 2.26
CA VAL A 32 -1.63 -5.06 3.58
C VAL A 32 -2.87 -4.17 3.55
N PHE A 33 -3.93 -4.63 4.18
CA PHE A 33 -5.18 -3.90 4.32
C PHE A 33 -5.32 -3.44 5.77
N PHE A 34 -5.66 -2.16 5.96
CA PHE A 34 -5.91 -1.59 7.29
C PHE A 34 -7.33 -1.03 7.33
N TYR A 35 -7.98 -1.21 8.46
CA TYR A 35 -9.28 -0.61 8.72
C TYR A 35 -9.35 -0.26 10.22
N PHE A 36 -9.62 1.00 10.53
CA PHE A 36 -9.64 1.49 11.90
C PHE A 36 -11.02 2.00 12.33
N GLY A 37 -12.05 1.69 11.57
CA GLY A 37 -13.40 2.17 11.85
C GLY A 37 -13.64 3.60 11.37
N PRO A 38 -14.88 4.11 11.56
CA PRO A 38 -15.22 5.47 11.15
C PRO A 38 -14.34 6.50 11.84
N GLY A 39 -13.71 7.39 11.06
CA GLY A 39 -12.87 8.46 11.59
C GLY A 39 -11.57 8.02 12.26
N GLY A 40 -11.21 6.73 12.15
CA GLY A 40 -10.16 6.14 12.98
C GLY A 40 -8.72 6.44 12.60
N ALA A 41 -8.41 6.87 11.40
CA ALA A 41 -7.02 6.97 10.96
C ALA A 41 -6.64 8.31 10.32
N GLY A 42 -7.49 9.31 10.44
CA GLY A 42 -7.25 10.62 9.83
C GLY A 42 -7.54 10.63 8.34
N GLY A 43 -7.21 11.72 7.68
CA GLY A 43 -7.52 11.92 6.26
C GLY A 43 -6.51 11.27 5.31
N ALA A 44 -6.89 11.22 4.04
CA ALA A 44 -6.05 10.64 3.00
C ALA A 44 -4.71 11.34 2.87
N GLU A 45 -4.70 12.67 2.90
CA GLU A 45 -3.47 13.46 2.75
C GLU A 45 -2.45 13.16 3.86
N ALA A 46 -2.91 13.12 5.11
CA ALA A 46 -2.05 12.83 6.25
C ALA A 46 -1.43 11.43 6.16
N ASN A 47 -2.21 10.47 5.69
CA ASN A 47 -1.74 9.09 5.53
C ASN A 47 -0.74 8.95 4.38
N VAL A 48 -0.99 9.62 3.26
CA VAL A 48 -0.03 9.67 2.14
C VAL A 48 1.30 10.23 2.62
N LYS A 49 1.27 11.33 3.34
CA LYS A 49 2.47 11.96 3.87
C LYS A 49 3.24 11.03 4.80
N ARG A 50 2.52 10.32 5.68
CA ARG A 50 3.13 9.35 6.59
C ARG A 50 3.78 8.19 5.82
N TRP A 51 3.11 7.68 4.79
CA TRP A 51 3.66 6.59 3.97
C TRP A 51 4.90 7.03 3.20
N LEU A 52 4.91 8.24 2.64
CA LEU A 52 6.09 8.77 1.95
C LEU A 52 7.28 8.93 2.91
N GLY A 53 7.01 9.22 4.16
CA GLY A 53 8.03 9.31 5.21
C GLY A 53 8.69 7.97 5.54
N GLN A 54 8.14 6.86 5.05
CA GLN A 54 8.74 5.54 5.22
C GLN A 54 9.88 5.26 4.23
N PHE A 55 10.14 6.19 3.32
CA PHE A 55 11.27 6.10 2.39
C PHE A 55 12.45 6.92 2.91
N ALA A 56 13.66 6.48 2.56
CA ALA A 56 14.86 7.23 2.89
C ALA A 56 14.86 8.59 2.19
N PRO A 57 15.40 9.64 2.83
CA PRO A 57 15.47 10.96 2.22
C PRO A 57 16.41 11.07 1.02
N ALA A 58 17.35 10.13 0.89
CA ALA A 58 18.29 10.10 -0.22
C ALA A 58 18.48 8.67 -0.71
N PRO A 59 18.40 8.39 -2.02
CA PRO A 59 17.97 9.32 -3.06
C PRO A 59 16.51 9.73 -2.88
N LYS A 60 16.16 10.90 -3.36
CA LYS A 60 14.81 11.45 -3.19
C LYS A 60 13.76 10.49 -3.77
N VAL A 61 12.72 10.22 -3.00
CA VAL A 61 11.62 9.38 -3.45
C VAL A 61 10.88 10.05 -4.60
N LYS A 62 10.56 9.25 -5.64
CA LYS A 62 9.71 9.69 -6.74
C LYS A 62 8.29 9.28 -6.41
N SER A 63 7.36 10.21 -6.41
CA SER A 63 5.99 9.91 -6.03
C SER A 63 4.98 10.63 -6.90
N ASP A 64 3.79 10.05 -7.00
CA ASP A 64 2.64 10.61 -7.68
C ASP A 64 1.39 10.25 -6.88
N VAL A 65 0.48 11.21 -6.74
CA VAL A 65 -0.77 11.03 -6.00
C VAL A 65 -1.92 11.46 -6.90
N LYS A 66 -2.91 10.58 -7.05
CA LYS A 66 -4.12 10.86 -7.83
C LYS A 66 -5.36 10.56 -7.00
N SER A 67 -6.37 11.39 -7.15
CA SER A 67 -7.64 11.19 -6.48
C SER A 67 -8.75 11.08 -7.52
N GLU A 68 -9.69 10.17 -7.27
CA GLU A 68 -10.85 9.95 -8.14
C GLU A 68 -12.05 9.51 -7.32
N LYS A 69 -13.21 9.45 -7.95
CA LYS A 69 -14.40 8.84 -7.36
C LYS A 69 -14.77 7.60 -8.16
N ILE A 70 -15.00 6.51 -7.46
CA ILE A 70 -15.46 5.24 -8.04
C ILE A 70 -16.73 4.83 -7.32
N GLY A 71 -17.84 4.72 -8.04
CA GLY A 71 -19.13 4.40 -7.43
C GLY A 71 -19.55 5.41 -6.36
N GLY A 72 -19.19 6.69 -6.52
CA GLY A 72 -19.49 7.74 -5.54
C GLY A 72 -18.55 7.79 -4.34
N VAL A 73 -17.56 6.90 -4.27
CA VAL A 73 -16.61 6.82 -3.16
C VAL A 73 -15.28 7.47 -3.55
N GLY A 74 -14.74 8.31 -2.68
CA GLY A 74 -13.43 8.95 -2.90
C GLY A 74 -12.31 7.93 -2.75
N VAL A 75 -11.42 7.88 -3.75
CA VAL A 75 -10.28 6.97 -3.76
C VAL A 75 -9.01 7.77 -4.06
N THR A 76 -8.01 7.63 -3.22
CA THR A 76 -6.69 8.26 -3.42
C THR A 76 -5.67 7.19 -3.72
N HIS A 77 -4.94 7.36 -4.82
CA HIS A 77 -3.88 6.45 -5.24
C HIS A 77 -2.53 7.11 -5.02
N LEU A 78 -1.60 6.37 -4.43
CA LEU A 78 -0.21 6.77 -4.27
C LEU A 78 0.69 5.79 -5.02
N ILE A 79 1.64 6.34 -5.78
CA ILE A 79 2.72 5.57 -6.37
C ILE A 79 4.02 6.21 -5.87
N ALA A 80 4.89 5.42 -5.24
CA ALA A 80 6.18 5.92 -4.76
C ALA A 80 7.28 4.92 -5.09
N ARG A 81 8.46 5.43 -5.40
CA ARG A 81 9.65 4.61 -5.70
C ARG A 81 10.86 5.24 -5.03
N GLY A 82 11.68 4.39 -4.44
CA GLY A 82 12.89 4.84 -3.78
C GLY A 82 13.46 3.75 -2.89
N THR A 83 14.18 4.16 -1.86
CA THR A 83 14.70 3.24 -0.85
C THR A 83 13.74 3.19 0.32
N TYR A 84 13.08 2.05 0.48
CA TYR A 84 12.11 1.84 1.53
C TYR A 84 12.79 1.43 2.83
N LEU A 85 12.44 2.09 3.93
CA LEU A 85 12.96 1.77 5.25
C LEU A 85 12.05 0.73 5.91
N ASP A 86 12.45 -0.53 5.77
CA ASP A 86 11.67 -1.67 6.23
C ASP A 86 11.95 -1.98 7.69
N GLY A 87 10.90 -2.09 8.49
CA GLY A 87 11.04 -2.41 9.91
C GLY A 87 9.84 -1.98 10.72
N PRO A 88 9.92 -2.12 12.07
CA PRO A 88 8.82 -1.77 12.95
C PRO A 88 8.42 -0.29 12.81
N PRO A 89 7.13 0.03 12.87
CA PRO A 89 6.67 1.43 12.73
C PRO A 89 7.08 2.32 13.92
N PHE A 90 7.29 1.73 15.08
CA PHE A 90 7.60 2.47 16.30
C PHE A 90 8.94 2.02 16.88
N GLY A 91 10.01 2.68 16.43
CA GLY A 91 11.36 2.36 16.91
C GLY A 91 11.92 1.07 16.31
N GLY A 92 13.10 0.70 16.76
CA GLY A 92 13.82 -0.45 16.25
C GLY A 92 14.58 -0.16 14.97
N ALA A 93 15.42 -1.11 14.57
CA ALA A 93 16.26 -0.97 13.39
C ALA A 93 15.44 -1.05 12.10
N LYS A 94 15.73 -0.16 11.16
CA LYS A 94 15.16 -0.18 9.82
C LYS A 94 16.18 -0.74 8.85
N ILE A 95 15.72 -1.56 7.92
CA ILE A 95 16.56 -2.13 6.87
C ILE A 95 16.26 -1.39 5.57
N PRO A 96 17.24 -0.66 4.99
CA PRO A 96 17.02 0.01 3.71
C PRO A 96 16.84 -1.02 2.59
N ARG A 97 15.74 -0.89 1.84
CA ARG A 97 15.46 -1.72 0.67
C ARG A 97 15.52 -0.83 -0.56
N LYS A 98 16.60 -0.93 -1.33
CA LYS A 98 16.78 -0.16 -2.56
C LYS A 98 15.87 -0.68 -3.66
N ASP A 99 15.52 0.20 -4.59
CA ASP A 99 14.69 -0.13 -5.75
C ASP A 99 13.34 -0.75 -5.37
N TYR A 100 12.76 -0.24 -4.30
CA TYR A 100 11.42 -0.60 -3.84
C TYR A 100 10.39 0.38 -4.36
N ALA A 101 9.17 -0.10 -4.52
CA ALA A 101 8.01 0.70 -4.83
C ALA A 101 6.94 0.50 -3.78
N MET A 102 6.08 1.49 -3.66
CA MET A 102 4.87 1.43 -2.86
C MET A 102 3.69 1.85 -3.73
N ARG A 103 2.63 1.07 -3.67
CA ARG A 103 1.32 1.44 -4.19
C ARG A 103 0.40 1.57 -3.00
N GLY A 104 -0.12 2.76 -2.78
CA GLY A 104 -1.08 3.00 -1.72
C GLY A 104 -2.44 3.31 -2.31
N VAL A 105 -3.50 2.80 -1.70
CA VAL A 105 -4.87 3.12 -2.07
C VAL A 105 -5.62 3.44 -0.78
N ILE A 106 -6.27 4.59 -0.75
CA ILE A 106 -7.09 5.00 0.39
C ILE A 106 -8.51 5.17 -0.11
N ILE A 107 -9.41 4.34 0.41
CA ILE A 107 -10.82 4.32 0.03
C ILE A 107 -11.62 4.97 1.16
N MET A 108 -12.21 6.13 0.89
CA MET A 108 -12.99 6.88 1.89
C MET A 108 -14.42 6.41 1.89
N ALA A 109 -14.65 5.18 2.36
CA ALA A 109 -15.97 4.57 2.41
C ALA A 109 -16.82 5.18 3.55
N PRO A 110 -18.17 5.12 3.44
CA PRO A 110 -19.04 5.69 4.46
C PRO A 110 -18.87 5.11 5.87
N ARG A 111 -18.47 3.84 5.96
CA ARG A 111 -18.27 3.16 7.25
C ARG A 111 -16.85 3.24 7.77
N GLY A 112 -16.01 4.03 7.13
CA GLY A 112 -14.63 4.21 7.52
C GLY A 112 -13.69 4.01 6.36
N ALA A 113 -12.48 4.55 6.49
CA ALA A 113 -11.49 4.45 5.44
C ALA A 113 -10.82 3.08 5.42
N ILE A 114 -10.60 2.58 4.20
CA ILE A 114 -9.84 1.36 3.98
C ILE A 114 -8.51 1.76 3.37
N PHE A 115 -7.43 1.30 3.95
CA PHE A 115 -6.07 1.59 3.50
C PHE A 115 -5.44 0.33 2.95
N ILE A 116 -4.98 0.40 1.70
CA ILE A 116 -4.29 -0.71 1.04
C ILE A 116 -2.87 -0.26 0.75
N LYS A 117 -1.89 -0.99 1.25
CA LYS A 117 -0.49 -0.65 1.06
C LYS A 117 0.27 -1.85 0.52
N MET A 118 0.79 -1.71 -0.69
CA MET A 118 1.63 -2.73 -1.32
C MET A 118 3.05 -2.20 -1.40
N THR A 119 4.00 -2.94 -0.86
CA THR A 119 5.42 -2.60 -0.90
C THR A 119 6.26 -3.79 -1.32
N GLY A 120 7.30 -3.55 -2.08
CA GLY A 120 8.21 -4.58 -2.51
C GLY A 120 9.16 -4.08 -3.60
N PRO A 121 9.94 -4.98 -4.20
CA PRO A 121 10.80 -4.60 -5.32
C PRO A 121 9.99 -3.97 -6.45
N ASN A 122 10.56 -2.96 -7.11
CA ASN A 122 9.87 -2.21 -8.18
C ASN A 122 9.19 -3.12 -9.19
N ALA A 123 9.90 -4.13 -9.72
CA ALA A 123 9.36 -5.00 -10.74
C ALA A 123 8.16 -5.82 -10.26
N VAL A 124 8.15 -6.23 -9.00
CA VAL A 124 7.06 -7.02 -8.41
C VAL A 124 5.81 -6.15 -8.25
N VAL A 125 5.98 -4.95 -7.71
CA VAL A 125 4.87 -4.01 -7.49
C VAL A 125 4.29 -3.55 -8.83
N GLU A 126 5.14 -3.22 -9.80
CA GLU A 126 4.69 -2.82 -11.14
C GLU A 126 3.92 -3.95 -11.83
N GLY A 127 4.39 -5.18 -11.69
CA GLY A 127 3.71 -6.35 -12.26
C GLY A 127 2.34 -6.62 -11.64
N ALA A 128 2.11 -6.17 -10.41
CA ALA A 128 0.85 -6.37 -9.70
C ALA A 128 -0.12 -5.18 -9.80
N GLU A 129 0.30 -4.09 -10.43
CA GLU A 129 -0.46 -2.84 -10.48
C GLU A 129 -1.85 -3.00 -11.10
N LYS A 130 -1.93 -3.70 -12.22
CA LYS A 130 -3.22 -3.92 -12.91
C LYS A 130 -4.19 -4.72 -12.05
N ALA A 131 -3.69 -5.75 -11.38
CA ALA A 131 -4.51 -6.59 -10.50
C ALA A 131 -5.03 -5.80 -9.31
N LEU A 132 -4.20 -4.97 -8.70
CA LEU A 132 -4.61 -4.10 -7.60
C LEU A 132 -5.69 -3.12 -8.03
N THR A 133 -5.49 -2.44 -9.15
CA THR A 133 -6.46 -1.48 -9.69
C THR A 133 -7.79 -2.16 -10.02
N ALA A 134 -7.74 -3.32 -10.66
CA ALA A 134 -8.94 -4.08 -11.01
C ALA A 134 -9.71 -4.52 -9.76
N MET A 135 -9.00 -4.93 -8.71
CA MET A 135 -9.61 -5.32 -7.44
C MET A 135 -10.36 -4.15 -6.80
N VAL A 136 -9.75 -2.98 -6.74
CA VAL A 136 -10.36 -1.78 -6.17
C VAL A 136 -11.59 -1.37 -6.98
N GLN A 137 -11.46 -1.32 -8.31
CA GLN A 137 -12.57 -0.96 -9.19
C GLN A 137 -13.72 -1.95 -9.06
N GLY A 138 -13.41 -3.25 -9.03
CA GLY A 138 -14.43 -4.29 -8.90
C GLY A 138 -15.19 -4.23 -7.58
N ALA A 139 -14.51 -3.82 -6.51
CA ALA A 139 -15.14 -3.70 -5.20
C ALA A 139 -16.08 -2.49 -5.10
N LEU A 140 -15.84 -1.42 -5.86
CA LEU A 140 -16.56 -0.16 -5.74
C LEU A 140 -17.58 0.08 -6.87
N LYS A 141 -17.39 -0.55 -8.00
CA LYS A 141 -18.35 -0.50 -9.14
C LYS A 141 -19.40 -1.59 -8.97
N LYS A 142 -20.50 -1.23 -8.39
CA LYS A 142 -21.63 -2.16 -8.24
C LYS A 142 -22.86 -1.62 -8.93
#